data_0370cb333d25187ed0e836168e0065b2
#
_entry.id   0370cb333d25187ed0e836168e0065b2
#
_cell.length_a   1.000
_cell.length_b   1.000
_cell.length_c   1.000
_cell.angle_alpha   90.00
_cell.angle_beta   90.00
_cell.angle_gamma   90.00
#
_symmetry.space_group_name_H-M   'P 1'
#
loop_
_entity.id
_entity.type
_entity.pdbx_description
1 polymer ?
#
loop_
_entity_poly.entity_id
_entity_poly.type
_entity_poly.pdbx_seq_one_letter_code
_entity_poly.pdbx_strand_id
1 'polypeptide(L)'
;MKRHIEIMDTTLRDGEQTSGVSFSASEKLTIAQLLLTELKVDRIEIASARVSEGEFQAVKKITSWAAANGFLDKVEVLTFVDGGTSVQWMLDAGAKVMNLLTKGSLNHLQHQLKKTPEQHFKEIGETISLAKSKGLAVNVYLEDWSNGMRNSANYVFQYLDFLQTQPVDRVLLPDTLGILTPYEVADFIKQLIARYPDTHFDFHAHNDYDLGTANALEAVRCGVHGLHLTVNGMGERAGNAPLASVIAVLNDYQTDVKTSVCEKSLYRVSKLVETFSGFRIPVNKPVVGENVFTQTAGIHADGDKKNNLYHNDLMPERFGRERKYALGKTSGKANIENNLAALGIQLSDQDLKIVTQRIIELGDRKEVVTQNDLPYIISDVLDSNTIEERVQVLNYVLTHSKDLRPSVTLKISIDGDVFEEHAQGDGQYDAFMKALSIIFEKHGKILPVLKDYAVRIPPGGDSDALCETIITWSNAGKELITRGLDSDQTVSAIKATQKMLNLI
;
A
#
# COMPACT_ATOMS: atom_id res chain seq x y z
N MET A 1 -9.04 13.82 -28.85
CA MET A 1 -9.29 12.80 -27.82
C MET A 1 -8.03 12.65 -26.98
N LYS A 2 -8.15 12.42 -25.64
CA LYS A 2 -6.97 12.12 -24.82
C LYS A 2 -6.47 10.70 -25.15
N ARG A 3 -5.15 10.54 -25.27
CA ARG A 3 -4.50 9.24 -25.46
C ARG A 3 -4.71 8.39 -24.21
N HIS A 4 -5.13 7.14 -24.35
CA HIS A 4 -5.21 6.21 -23.22
C HIS A 4 -3.83 5.63 -22.93
N ILE A 5 -3.44 5.62 -21.67
CA ILE A 5 -2.24 4.93 -21.17
C ILE A 5 -2.72 3.70 -20.43
N GLU A 6 -2.31 2.53 -20.91
CA GLU A 6 -2.61 1.27 -20.25
C GLU A 6 -1.76 1.11 -18.98
N ILE A 7 -2.40 0.77 -17.88
CA ILE A 7 -1.72 0.48 -16.62
C ILE A 7 -1.76 -1.02 -16.39
N MET A 8 -0.58 -1.65 -16.38
CA MET A 8 -0.40 -3.02 -15.91
C MET A 8 0.11 -3.00 -14.47
N ASP A 9 -0.62 -3.64 -13.56
CA ASP A 9 -0.16 -3.84 -12.20
C ASP A 9 0.59 -5.18 -12.09
N THR A 10 1.82 -5.15 -11.58
CA THR A 10 2.66 -6.34 -11.38
C THR A 10 2.92 -6.65 -9.89
N THR A 11 2.05 -6.18 -8.99
CA THR A 11 2.16 -6.42 -7.54
C THR A 11 2.21 -7.91 -7.21
N LEU A 12 1.43 -8.72 -7.91
CA LEU A 12 1.32 -10.17 -7.66
C LEU A 12 2.47 -11.00 -8.25
N ARG A 13 3.32 -10.40 -9.10
CA ARG A 13 4.52 -11.04 -9.64
C ARG A 13 5.78 -10.36 -9.14
N ASP A 14 6.08 -9.13 -9.59
CA ASP A 14 7.28 -8.39 -9.19
C ASP A 14 7.18 -7.87 -7.76
N GLY A 15 6.01 -7.37 -7.37
CA GLY A 15 5.76 -6.94 -6.00
C GLY A 15 5.97 -8.05 -4.98
N GLU A 16 5.66 -9.29 -5.30
CA GLU A 16 5.91 -10.45 -4.43
C GLU A 16 7.41 -10.82 -4.31
N GLN A 17 8.26 -10.28 -5.18
CA GLN A 17 9.72 -10.43 -5.06
C GLN A 17 10.31 -9.51 -3.98
N THR A 18 9.51 -8.69 -3.31
CA THR A 18 9.92 -7.97 -2.11
C THR A 18 10.35 -8.96 -1.03
N SER A 19 11.54 -8.76 -0.44
CA SER A 19 12.06 -9.66 0.59
C SER A 19 11.08 -9.81 1.76
N GLY A 20 10.75 -11.05 2.10
CA GLY A 20 9.83 -11.38 3.19
C GLY A 20 8.34 -11.33 2.83
N VAL A 21 8.00 -11.05 1.58
CA VAL A 21 6.60 -11.07 1.11
C VAL A 21 6.29 -12.39 0.43
N SER A 22 5.12 -12.92 0.74
CA SER A 22 4.51 -14.07 0.06
C SER A 22 3.01 -14.00 0.22
N PHE A 23 2.27 -14.16 -0.86
CA PHE A 23 0.81 -14.16 -0.83
C PHE A 23 0.26 -15.59 -0.96
N SER A 24 -0.73 -15.91 -0.15
CA SER A 24 -1.52 -17.14 -0.37
C SER A 24 -2.35 -17.04 -1.66
N ALA A 25 -2.75 -18.18 -2.20
CA ALA A 25 -3.58 -18.21 -3.41
C ALA A 25 -4.93 -17.47 -3.26
N SER A 26 -5.47 -17.38 -2.04
CA SER A 26 -6.69 -16.62 -1.74
C SER A 26 -6.44 -15.12 -1.69
N GLU A 27 -5.31 -14.68 -1.14
CA GLU A 27 -4.91 -13.27 -1.12
C GLU A 27 -4.60 -12.77 -2.54
N LYS A 28 -3.86 -13.56 -3.35
CA LYS A 28 -3.63 -13.26 -4.77
C LYS A 28 -4.94 -13.06 -5.53
N LEU A 29 -5.90 -13.97 -5.35
CA LEU A 29 -7.21 -13.82 -5.98
C LEU A 29 -7.93 -12.54 -5.51
N THR A 30 -7.94 -12.26 -4.21
CA THR A 30 -8.58 -11.05 -3.67
C THR A 30 -7.93 -9.77 -4.22
N ILE A 31 -6.59 -9.71 -4.25
CA ILE A 31 -5.86 -8.56 -4.81
C ILE A 31 -6.17 -8.43 -6.32
N ALA A 32 -6.12 -9.51 -7.10
CA ALA A 32 -6.45 -9.49 -8.52
C ALA A 32 -7.86 -8.96 -8.79
N GLN A 33 -8.84 -9.39 -7.99
CA GLN A 33 -10.22 -8.89 -8.05
C GLN A 33 -10.28 -7.39 -7.82
N LEU A 34 -9.65 -6.89 -6.75
CA LEU A 34 -9.65 -5.47 -6.43
C LEU A 34 -8.95 -4.61 -7.48
N LEU A 35 -7.82 -5.09 -8.01
CA LEU A 35 -7.09 -4.41 -9.07
C LEU A 35 -7.94 -4.22 -10.33
N LEU A 36 -8.64 -5.27 -10.76
CA LEU A 36 -9.43 -5.24 -11.99
C LEU A 36 -10.81 -4.60 -11.83
N THR A 37 -11.49 -4.79 -10.68
CA THR A 37 -12.89 -4.34 -10.53
C THR A 37 -13.02 -2.99 -9.83
N GLU A 38 -12.21 -2.71 -8.80
CA GLU A 38 -12.31 -1.48 -8.01
C GLU A 38 -11.29 -0.43 -8.47
N LEU A 39 -10.01 -0.82 -8.56
CA LEU A 39 -8.94 0.08 -8.99
C LEU A 39 -8.99 0.30 -10.50
N LYS A 40 -9.49 -0.69 -11.25
CA LYS A 40 -9.71 -0.64 -12.69
C LYS A 40 -8.43 -0.44 -13.50
N VAL A 41 -7.36 -1.13 -13.09
CA VAL A 41 -6.17 -1.23 -13.93
C VAL A 41 -6.51 -1.97 -15.23
N ASP A 42 -5.77 -1.68 -16.29
CA ASP A 42 -6.07 -2.26 -17.60
C ASP A 42 -5.66 -3.73 -17.67
N ARG A 43 -4.54 -4.09 -17.03
CA ARG A 43 -3.96 -5.44 -17.03
C ARG A 43 -3.28 -5.74 -15.69
N ILE A 44 -3.11 -7.03 -15.37
CA ILE A 44 -2.38 -7.49 -14.18
C ILE A 44 -1.42 -8.62 -14.55
N GLU A 45 -0.21 -8.59 -14.03
CA GLU A 45 0.75 -9.70 -14.11
C GLU A 45 0.78 -10.43 -12.77
N ILE A 46 0.41 -11.71 -12.77
CA ILE A 46 0.00 -12.41 -11.54
C ILE A 46 1.01 -13.41 -10.99
N ALA A 47 1.94 -13.87 -11.80
CA ALA A 47 2.92 -14.87 -11.41
C ALA A 47 4.03 -15.04 -12.46
N SER A 48 5.10 -15.74 -12.07
CA SER A 48 6.06 -16.35 -12.99
C SER A 48 5.74 -17.83 -13.19
N ALA A 49 5.80 -18.31 -14.42
CA ALA A 49 5.55 -19.70 -14.72
C ALA A 49 6.60 -20.63 -14.07
N ARG A 50 6.17 -21.82 -13.64
CA ARG A 50 7.05 -22.90 -13.14
C ARG A 50 7.81 -22.64 -11.84
N VAL A 51 7.39 -21.65 -11.06
CA VAL A 51 8.05 -21.34 -9.77
C VAL A 51 7.70 -22.39 -8.71
N SER A 52 6.41 -22.66 -8.52
CA SER A 52 5.95 -23.65 -7.51
C SER A 52 4.56 -24.16 -7.85
N GLU A 53 4.15 -25.26 -7.18
CA GLU A 53 2.77 -25.75 -7.25
C GLU A 53 1.78 -24.74 -6.66
N GLY A 54 2.15 -24.02 -5.60
CA GLY A 54 1.32 -22.97 -5.01
C GLY A 54 1.01 -21.84 -6.01
N GLU A 55 2.02 -21.42 -6.78
CA GLU A 55 1.84 -20.45 -7.88
C GLU A 55 0.90 -20.99 -8.96
N PHE A 56 1.06 -22.24 -9.37
CA PHE A 56 0.16 -22.86 -10.34
C PHE A 56 -1.30 -22.83 -9.88
N GLN A 57 -1.56 -23.19 -8.63
CA GLN A 57 -2.91 -23.18 -8.05
C GLN A 57 -3.47 -21.76 -7.91
N ALA A 58 -2.63 -20.77 -7.58
CA ALA A 58 -3.02 -19.37 -7.52
C ALA A 58 -3.42 -18.86 -8.92
N VAL A 59 -2.58 -19.10 -9.92
CA VAL A 59 -2.89 -18.72 -11.32
C VAL A 59 -4.17 -19.38 -11.78
N LYS A 60 -4.37 -20.68 -11.54
CA LYS A 60 -5.58 -21.40 -11.93
C LYS A 60 -6.85 -20.83 -11.28
N LYS A 61 -6.77 -20.39 -10.02
CA LYS A 61 -7.90 -19.72 -9.35
C LYS A 61 -8.20 -18.38 -9.99
N ILE A 62 -7.18 -17.57 -10.26
CA ILE A 62 -7.36 -16.23 -10.84
C ILE A 62 -7.88 -16.33 -12.27
N THR A 63 -7.32 -17.20 -13.12
CA THR A 63 -7.75 -17.37 -14.51
C THR A 63 -9.17 -17.91 -14.60
N SER A 64 -9.55 -18.85 -13.72
CA SER A 64 -10.94 -19.38 -13.65
C SER A 64 -11.92 -18.27 -13.29
N TRP A 65 -11.59 -17.45 -12.28
CA TRP A 65 -12.43 -16.30 -11.92
C TRP A 65 -12.46 -15.25 -13.04
N ALA A 66 -11.32 -14.93 -13.63
CA ALA A 66 -11.21 -13.96 -14.71
C ALA A 66 -12.02 -14.38 -15.95
N ALA A 67 -11.98 -15.66 -16.31
CA ALA A 67 -12.77 -16.22 -17.39
C ALA A 67 -14.28 -16.07 -17.16
N ALA A 68 -14.73 -16.36 -15.93
CA ALA A 68 -16.14 -16.24 -15.55
C ALA A 68 -16.66 -14.79 -15.52
N ASN A 69 -15.74 -13.80 -15.38
CA ASN A 69 -16.07 -12.37 -15.23
C ASN A 69 -15.61 -11.50 -16.42
N GLY A 70 -15.10 -12.08 -17.51
CA GLY A 70 -14.71 -11.35 -18.71
C GLY A 70 -13.39 -10.57 -18.59
N PHE A 71 -12.49 -10.99 -17.71
CA PHE A 71 -11.18 -10.37 -17.48
C PHE A 71 -9.99 -11.22 -17.93
N LEU A 72 -10.22 -12.38 -18.56
CA LEU A 72 -9.14 -13.33 -18.86
C LEU A 72 -8.03 -12.73 -19.75
N ASP A 73 -8.38 -11.89 -20.69
CA ASP A 73 -7.45 -11.20 -21.59
C ASP A 73 -6.66 -10.06 -20.92
N LYS A 74 -6.98 -9.74 -19.66
CA LYS A 74 -6.28 -8.77 -18.80
C LYS A 74 -5.33 -9.41 -17.80
N VAL A 75 -5.27 -10.74 -17.76
CA VAL A 75 -4.45 -11.51 -16.81
C VAL A 75 -3.25 -12.08 -17.54
N GLU A 76 -2.06 -11.63 -17.15
CA GLU A 76 -0.79 -11.94 -17.78
C GLU A 76 0.10 -12.77 -16.87
N VAL A 77 0.95 -13.61 -17.47
CA VAL A 77 1.89 -14.48 -16.75
C VAL A 77 3.29 -14.34 -17.35
N LEU A 78 4.30 -14.12 -16.50
CA LEU A 78 5.69 -14.11 -16.90
C LEU A 78 6.15 -15.53 -17.26
N THR A 79 6.80 -15.67 -18.40
CA THR A 79 7.25 -16.97 -18.94
C THR A 79 8.67 -16.91 -19.45
N PHE A 80 9.23 -18.07 -19.80
CA PHE A 80 10.62 -18.20 -20.18
C PHE A 80 10.77 -18.86 -21.56
N VAL A 81 11.92 -18.60 -22.20
CA VAL A 81 12.36 -19.32 -23.41
C VAL A 81 12.95 -20.67 -22.99
N ASP A 82 12.08 -21.70 -22.89
CA ASP A 82 12.41 -22.98 -22.26
C ASP A 82 11.88 -24.21 -23.04
N GLY A 83 11.86 -24.10 -24.36
CA GLY A 83 11.43 -25.19 -25.24
C GLY A 83 9.93 -25.49 -25.16
N GLY A 84 9.13 -24.53 -24.70
CA GLY A 84 7.66 -24.64 -24.66
C GLY A 84 7.08 -25.14 -23.33
N THR A 85 7.93 -25.41 -22.34
CA THR A 85 7.45 -25.88 -21.03
C THR A 85 6.60 -24.85 -20.33
N SER A 86 7.00 -23.56 -20.37
CA SER A 86 6.18 -22.44 -19.85
C SER A 86 4.87 -22.27 -20.63
N VAL A 87 4.90 -22.49 -21.94
CA VAL A 87 3.68 -22.45 -22.77
C VAL A 87 2.67 -23.51 -22.32
N GLN A 88 3.13 -24.75 -22.12
CA GLN A 88 2.26 -25.82 -21.64
C GLN A 88 1.73 -25.53 -20.25
N TRP A 89 2.59 -25.05 -19.34
CA TRP A 89 2.19 -24.66 -17.98
C TRP A 89 1.07 -23.61 -17.98
N MET A 90 1.16 -22.58 -18.84
CA MET A 90 0.13 -21.56 -19.00
C MET A 90 -1.20 -22.17 -19.46
N LEU A 91 -1.18 -23.05 -20.45
CA LEU A 91 -2.38 -23.73 -20.96
C LEU A 91 -3.07 -24.53 -19.86
N ASP A 92 -2.28 -25.28 -19.08
CA ASP A 92 -2.78 -26.11 -17.97
C ASP A 92 -3.37 -25.24 -16.83
N ALA A 93 -2.83 -24.03 -16.63
CA ALA A 93 -3.33 -23.03 -15.69
C ALA A 93 -4.49 -22.17 -16.24
N GLY A 94 -4.87 -22.35 -17.50
CA GLY A 94 -5.95 -21.60 -18.15
C GLY A 94 -5.63 -20.14 -18.49
N ALA A 95 -4.36 -19.74 -18.52
CA ALA A 95 -3.90 -18.40 -18.89
C ALA A 95 -3.88 -18.20 -20.40
N LYS A 96 -4.02 -16.95 -20.86
CA LYS A 96 -4.09 -16.61 -22.29
C LYS A 96 -3.08 -15.56 -22.75
N VAL A 97 -2.51 -14.78 -21.85
CA VAL A 97 -1.56 -13.72 -22.20
C VAL A 97 -0.21 -14.02 -21.60
N MET A 98 0.77 -14.14 -22.43
CA MET A 98 2.14 -14.52 -22.10
C MET A 98 3.07 -13.30 -22.15
N ASN A 99 3.78 -13.03 -21.04
CA ASN A 99 4.89 -12.09 -21.00
C ASN A 99 6.21 -12.89 -21.09
N LEU A 100 6.78 -12.99 -22.28
CA LEU A 100 7.98 -13.77 -22.53
C LEU A 100 9.23 -13.01 -22.08
N LEU A 101 9.91 -13.47 -21.05
CA LEU A 101 11.17 -12.90 -20.56
C LEU A 101 12.32 -13.26 -21.49
N THR A 102 12.96 -12.25 -22.03
CA THR A 102 14.12 -12.39 -22.92
C THR A 102 15.23 -11.41 -22.50
N LYS A 103 16.38 -11.41 -23.17
CA LYS A 103 17.51 -10.54 -22.80
C LYS A 103 17.63 -9.33 -23.72
N GLY A 104 17.45 -8.14 -23.12
CA GLY A 104 17.54 -6.84 -23.80
C GLY A 104 18.94 -6.25 -23.85
N SER A 105 19.96 -6.85 -23.21
CA SER A 105 21.36 -6.42 -23.28
C SER A 105 22.27 -7.54 -23.77
N LEU A 106 23.31 -7.15 -24.50
CA LEU A 106 24.33 -8.08 -24.96
C LEU A 106 25.09 -8.70 -23.79
N ASN A 107 25.26 -7.96 -22.71
CA ASN A 107 25.91 -8.43 -21.49
C ASN A 107 25.15 -9.63 -20.87
N HIS A 108 23.85 -9.53 -20.67
CA HIS A 108 23.03 -10.63 -20.15
C HIS A 108 22.99 -11.82 -21.14
N LEU A 109 22.89 -11.53 -22.43
CA LEU A 109 22.90 -12.59 -23.45
C LEU A 109 24.18 -13.42 -23.40
N GLN A 110 25.35 -12.77 -23.39
CA GLN A 110 26.64 -13.42 -23.46
C GLN A 110 27.07 -14.10 -22.15
N HIS A 111 26.83 -13.45 -21.01
CA HIS A 111 27.37 -13.93 -19.73
C HIS A 111 26.37 -14.76 -18.94
N GLN A 112 25.05 -14.52 -19.06
CA GLN A 112 24.04 -15.30 -18.37
C GLN A 112 23.54 -16.47 -19.24
N LEU A 113 23.12 -16.21 -20.49
CA LEU A 113 22.61 -17.27 -21.38
C LEU A 113 23.73 -17.98 -22.16
N LYS A 114 24.89 -17.35 -22.35
CA LYS A 114 26.03 -17.87 -23.15
C LYS A 114 25.61 -18.19 -24.58
N LYS A 115 24.81 -17.29 -25.21
CA LYS A 115 24.28 -17.45 -26.57
C LYS A 115 24.72 -16.32 -27.47
N THR A 116 24.66 -16.58 -28.80
CA THR A 116 24.74 -15.52 -29.78
C THR A 116 23.37 -14.88 -30.01
N PRO A 117 23.31 -13.66 -30.59
CA PRO A 117 22.04 -13.05 -30.99
C PRO A 117 21.17 -13.96 -31.87
N GLU A 118 21.76 -14.62 -32.86
CA GLU A 118 21.06 -15.47 -33.81
C GLU A 118 20.42 -16.70 -33.10
N GLN A 119 21.16 -17.32 -32.18
CA GLN A 119 20.63 -18.43 -31.37
C GLN A 119 19.45 -17.96 -30.52
N HIS A 120 19.58 -16.81 -29.87
CA HIS A 120 18.55 -16.24 -29.00
C HIS A 120 17.28 -15.90 -29.77
N PHE A 121 17.43 -15.18 -30.91
CA PHE A 121 16.30 -14.81 -31.75
C PHE A 121 15.58 -16.04 -32.34
N LYS A 122 16.32 -17.08 -32.73
CA LYS A 122 15.72 -18.33 -33.19
C LYS A 122 14.84 -18.98 -32.14
N GLU A 123 15.37 -19.16 -30.91
CA GLU A 123 14.60 -19.77 -29.82
C GLU A 123 13.38 -18.96 -29.41
N ILE A 124 13.50 -17.63 -29.42
CA ILE A 124 12.36 -16.71 -29.18
C ILE A 124 11.31 -16.89 -30.24
N GLY A 125 11.70 -16.90 -31.54
CA GLY A 125 10.77 -17.09 -32.64
C GLY A 125 10.04 -18.42 -32.59
N GLU A 126 10.76 -19.51 -32.23
CA GLU A 126 10.16 -20.82 -32.02
C GLU A 126 9.14 -20.80 -30.87
N THR A 127 9.49 -20.13 -29.74
CA THR A 127 8.60 -20.01 -28.59
C THR A 127 7.35 -19.18 -28.92
N ILE A 128 7.50 -18.05 -29.62
CA ILE A 128 6.39 -17.20 -30.06
C ILE A 128 5.46 -17.98 -31.01
N SER A 129 6.05 -18.69 -31.98
CA SER A 129 5.30 -19.49 -32.96
C SER A 129 4.48 -20.58 -32.28
N LEU A 130 5.08 -21.28 -31.31
CA LEU A 130 4.40 -22.28 -30.49
C LEU A 130 3.23 -21.66 -29.71
N ALA A 131 3.47 -20.55 -28.99
CA ALA A 131 2.45 -19.88 -28.20
C ALA A 131 1.26 -19.41 -29.07
N LYS A 132 1.55 -18.76 -30.19
CA LYS A 132 0.52 -18.32 -31.15
C LYS A 132 -0.25 -19.50 -31.76
N SER A 133 0.41 -20.63 -32.05
CA SER A 133 -0.29 -21.84 -32.53
C SER A 133 -1.27 -22.43 -31.52
N LYS A 134 -1.07 -22.11 -30.23
CA LYS A 134 -1.97 -22.47 -29.12
C LYS A 134 -2.99 -21.39 -28.77
N GLY A 135 -3.05 -20.30 -29.52
CA GLY A 135 -4.00 -19.20 -29.32
C GLY A 135 -3.64 -18.25 -28.18
N LEU A 136 -2.37 -18.22 -27.75
CA LEU A 136 -1.91 -17.27 -26.73
C LEU A 136 -1.57 -15.91 -27.36
N ALA A 137 -1.88 -14.83 -26.64
CA ALA A 137 -1.30 -13.52 -26.88
C ALA A 137 0.12 -13.48 -26.32
N VAL A 138 1.03 -12.74 -26.98
CA VAL A 138 2.46 -12.74 -26.61
C VAL A 138 2.99 -11.32 -26.52
N ASN A 139 3.41 -10.93 -25.33
CA ASN A 139 4.23 -9.76 -25.06
C ASN A 139 5.68 -10.20 -24.82
N VAL A 140 6.64 -9.33 -25.08
CA VAL A 140 8.08 -9.68 -24.94
C VAL A 140 8.78 -8.66 -24.03
N TYR A 141 9.33 -9.12 -22.91
CA TYR A 141 10.23 -8.36 -22.04
C TYR A 141 11.66 -8.37 -22.59
N LEU A 142 12.27 -7.21 -22.71
CA LEU A 142 13.68 -7.04 -23.02
C LEU A 142 14.46 -6.81 -21.70
N GLU A 143 14.59 -7.84 -20.86
CA GLU A 143 15.28 -7.71 -19.56
C GLU A 143 16.65 -7.04 -19.71
N ASP A 144 16.95 -6.08 -18.80
CA ASP A 144 18.16 -5.26 -18.83
C ASP A 144 18.24 -4.33 -20.06
N TRP A 145 17.08 -3.93 -20.62
CA TRP A 145 16.99 -3.03 -21.76
C TRP A 145 17.74 -1.72 -21.54
N SER A 146 17.68 -1.14 -20.35
CA SER A 146 18.38 0.12 -20.03
C SER A 146 19.88 0.03 -20.23
N ASN A 147 20.52 -1.03 -19.72
CA ASN A 147 21.94 -1.30 -20.01
C ASN A 147 22.17 -1.67 -21.47
N GLY A 148 21.21 -2.34 -22.11
CA GLY A 148 21.23 -2.61 -23.54
C GLY A 148 21.37 -1.33 -24.35
N MET A 149 20.53 -0.34 -24.09
CA MET A 149 20.60 0.98 -24.76
C MET A 149 21.88 1.75 -24.46
N ARG A 150 22.36 1.72 -23.21
CA ARG A 150 23.63 2.40 -22.83
C ARG A 150 24.86 1.77 -23.46
N ASN A 151 24.95 0.44 -23.52
CA ASN A 151 26.21 -0.25 -23.78
C ASN A 151 26.19 -1.12 -25.05
N SER A 152 25.03 -1.44 -25.59
CA SER A 152 24.85 -2.33 -26.74
C SER A 152 23.63 -1.97 -27.59
N ALA A 153 23.41 -0.69 -27.86
CA ALA A 153 22.23 -0.20 -28.59
C ALA A 153 22.03 -0.90 -29.94
N ASN A 154 23.11 -1.21 -30.66
CA ASN A 154 23.02 -1.95 -31.93
C ASN A 154 22.36 -3.32 -31.76
N TYR A 155 22.64 -4.03 -30.65
CA TYR A 155 21.97 -5.29 -30.34
C TYR A 155 20.49 -5.09 -30.05
N VAL A 156 20.15 -4.06 -29.28
CA VAL A 156 18.74 -3.73 -29.00
C VAL A 156 17.97 -3.46 -30.28
N PHE A 157 18.53 -2.67 -31.19
CA PHE A 157 17.88 -2.39 -32.47
C PHE A 157 17.80 -3.62 -33.36
N GLN A 158 18.82 -4.46 -33.46
CA GLN A 158 18.75 -5.75 -34.16
C GLN A 158 17.64 -6.66 -33.59
N TYR A 159 17.51 -6.68 -32.28
CA TYR A 159 16.48 -7.44 -31.63
C TYR A 159 15.08 -6.89 -31.93
N LEU A 160 14.89 -5.58 -31.87
CA LEU A 160 13.62 -4.96 -32.23
C LEU A 160 13.29 -5.17 -33.70
N ASP A 161 14.25 -5.08 -34.62
CA ASP A 161 14.05 -5.38 -36.05
C ASP A 161 13.59 -6.85 -36.24
N PHE A 162 14.14 -7.80 -35.47
CA PHE A 162 13.66 -9.16 -35.46
C PHE A 162 12.22 -9.26 -34.93
N LEU A 163 11.89 -8.59 -33.81
CA LEU A 163 10.55 -8.60 -33.24
C LEU A 163 9.49 -8.03 -34.19
N GLN A 164 9.83 -7.08 -35.07
CA GLN A 164 8.91 -6.59 -36.09
C GLN A 164 8.48 -7.67 -37.08
N THR A 165 9.25 -8.75 -37.22
CA THR A 165 8.89 -9.90 -38.06
C THR A 165 8.04 -10.94 -37.35
N GLN A 166 7.82 -10.79 -36.05
CA GLN A 166 7.10 -11.73 -35.20
C GLN A 166 5.71 -11.22 -34.84
N PRO A 167 4.72 -12.11 -34.63
CA PRO A 167 3.39 -11.70 -34.18
C PRO A 167 3.35 -11.39 -32.68
N VAL A 168 4.05 -10.32 -32.26
CA VAL A 168 4.13 -9.84 -30.89
C VAL A 168 3.09 -8.73 -30.67
N ASP A 169 2.39 -8.78 -29.54
CA ASP A 169 1.36 -7.81 -29.22
C ASP A 169 1.93 -6.54 -28.55
N ARG A 170 2.94 -6.70 -27.66
CA ARG A 170 3.61 -5.61 -26.94
C ARG A 170 5.09 -5.89 -26.74
N VAL A 171 5.91 -4.85 -26.73
CA VAL A 171 7.33 -4.87 -26.35
C VAL A 171 7.49 -4.12 -25.02
N LEU A 172 8.01 -4.82 -24.03
CA LEU A 172 8.10 -4.36 -22.65
C LEU A 172 9.54 -3.94 -22.35
N LEU A 173 9.74 -2.68 -21.96
CA LEU A 173 11.05 -2.02 -21.81
C LEU A 173 11.39 -1.86 -20.31
N PRO A 174 12.05 -2.83 -19.67
CA PRO A 174 12.37 -2.73 -18.25
C PRO A 174 13.69 -1.96 -18.02
N ASP A 175 13.61 -0.96 -17.16
CA ASP A 175 14.76 -0.44 -16.44
C ASP A 175 15.01 -1.35 -15.21
N THR A 176 15.55 -2.53 -15.49
CA THR A 176 15.66 -3.66 -14.54
C THR A 176 16.43 -3.28 -13.28
N LEU A 177 17.41 -2.39 -13.37
CA LEU A 177 18.22 -1.96 -12.24
C LEU A 177 17.89 -0.55 -11.75
N GLY A 178 16.82 0.05 -12.28
CA GLY A 178 16.39 1.39 -11.90
C GLY A 178 17.44 2.47 -12.11
N ILE A 179 18.27 2.35 -13.17
CA ILE A 179 19.47 3.18 -13.37
C ILE A 179 19.25 4.40 -14.26
N LEU A 180 18.13 4.46 -14.98
CA LEU A 180 17.90 5.54 -15.93
C LEU A 180 17.55 6.86 -15.23
N THR A 181 18.08 7.95 -15.76
CA THR A 181 17.59 9.29 -15.49
C THR A 181 16.42 9.62 -16.42
N PRO A 182 15.53 10.59 -16.07
CA PRO A 182 14.47 11.02 -16.98
C PRO A 182 14.97 11.49 -18.35
N TYR A 183 16.16 12.06 -18.41
CA TYR A 183 16.80 12.50 -19.67
C TYR A 183 17.14 11.30 -20.58
N GLU A 184 17.71 10.24 -20.02
CA GLU A 184 18.01 9.01 -20.76
C GLU A 184 16.74 8.28 -21.19
N VAL A 185 15.71 8.26 -20.33
CA VAL A 185 14.39 7.75 -20.72
C VAL A 185 13.86 8.49 -21.93
N ALA A 186 13.95 9.83 -21.92
CA ALA A 186 13.52 10.64 -23.06
C ALA A 186 14.29 10.31 -24.32
N ASP A 187 15.61 10.24 -24.23
CA ASP A 187 16.46 10.00 -25.39
C ASP A 187 16.25 8.61 -25.98
N PHE A 188 16.19 7.57 -25.15
CA PHE A 188 16.04 6.19 -25.60
C PHE A 188 14.65 5.93 -26.18
N ILE A 189 13.58 6.36 -25.48
CA ILE A 189 12.22 6.11 -25.96
C ILE A 189 11.90 6.87 -27.23
N LYS A 190 12.37 8.12 -27.38
CA LYS A 190 12.19 8.87 -28.64
C LYS A 190 12.85 8.18 -29.82
N GLN A 191 14.06 7.59 -29.63
CA GLN A 191 14.71 6.81 -30.68
C GLN A 191 13.86 5.60 -31.09
N LEU A 192 13.27 4.88 -30.10
CA LEU A 192 12.41 3.72 -30.38
C LEU A 192 11.12 4.12 -31.10
N ILE A 193 10.41 5.12 -30.60
CA ILE A 193 9.14 5.58 -31.20
C ILE A 193 9.37 6.10 -32.63
N ALA A 194 10.47 6.82 -32.87
CA ALA A 194 10.81 7.32 -34.20
C ALA A 194 11.11 6.19 -35.21
N ARG A 195 11.73 5.09 -34.74
CA ARG A 195 12.09 3.97 -35.62
C ARG A 195 10.98 2.93 -35.75
N TYR A 196 10.14 2.77 -34.72
CA TYR A 196 9.09 1.75 -34.65
C TYR A 196 7.74 2.39 -34.25
N PRO A 197 7.17 3.27 -35.04
CA PRO A 197 5.98 4.08 -34.67
C PRO A 197 4.72 3.26 -34.45
N ASP A 198 4.63 2.06 -35.03
CA ASP A 198 3.47 1.19 -34.94
C ASP A 198 3.60 0.13 -33.83
N THR A 199 4.71 0.11 -33.10
CA THR A 199 4.97 -0.85 -32.05
C THR A 199 4.39 -0.37 -30.72
N HIS A 200 3.63 -1.22 -30.04
CA HIS A 200 3.15 -0.96 -28.70
C HIS A 200 4.29 -1.16 -27.69
N PHE A 201 4.79 -0.07 -27.14
CA PHE A 201 5.80 -0.09 -26.11
C PHE A 201 5.21 0.18 -24.72
N ASP A 202 5.54 -0.66 -23.75
CA ASP A 202 5.31 -0.43 -22.33
C ASP A 202 6.63 -0.17 -21.61
N PHE A 203 6.61 0.69 -20.61
CA PHE A 203 7.77 0.98 -19.78
C PHE A 203 7.60 0.42 -18.37
N HIS A 204 8.64 -0.25 -17.86
CA HIS A 204 8.70 -0.82 -16.52
C HIS A 204 9.92 -0.27 -15.80
N ALA A 205 9.73 0.47 -14.70
CA ALA A 205 10.81 1.11 -13.96
C ALA A 205 10.95 0.57 -12.55
N HIS A 206 12.14 0.02 -12.23
CA HIS A 206 12.56 -0.12 -10.84
C HIS A 206 12.93 1.24 -10.24
N ASN A 207 12.97 1.33 -8.90
CA ASN A 207 13.03 2.59 -8.15
C ASN A 207 14.32 2.78 -7.35
N ASP A 208 15.42 2.18 -7.77
CA ASP A 208 16.69 2.11 -7.01
C ASP A 208 17.27 3.48 -6.68
N TYR A 209 17.10 4.48 -7.55
CA TYR A 209 17.49 5.88 -7.31
C TYR A 209 16.30 6.80 -6.96
N ASP A 210 15.14 6.22 -6.62
CA ASP A 210 13.88 6.97 -6.35
C ASP A 210 13.40 7.83 -7.55
N LEU A 211 13.77 7.44 -8.76
CA LEU A 211 13.38 8.11 -10.02
C LEU A 211 12.22 7.42 -10.75
N GLY A 212 11.71 6.34 -10.23
CA GLY A 212 10.68 5.52 -10.92
C GLY A 212 9.45 6.31 -11.33
N THR A 213 8.91 7.19 -10.47
CA THR A 213 7.78 8.06 -10.81
C THR A 213 8.13 9.07 -11.90
N ALA A 214 9.28 9.70 -11.81
CA ALA A 214 9.72 10.68 -12.81
C ALA A 214 10.00 10.03 -14.17
N ASN A 215 10.61 8.84 -14.16
CA ASN A 215 10.89 8.08 -15.36
C ASN A 215 9.60 7.59 -16.04
N ALA A 216 8.60 7.13 -15.27
CA ALA A 216 7.30 6.74 -15.79
C ALA A 216 6.56 7.92 -16.47
N LEU A 217 6.57 9.11 -15.82
CA LEU A 217 6.03 10.34 -16.40
C LEU A 217 6.71 10.70 -17.72
N GLU A 218 8.05 10.67 -17.74
CA GLU A 218 8.83 11.00 -18.92
C GLU A 218 8.62 10.00 -20.06
N ALA A 219 8.53 8.70 -19.74
CA ALA A 219 8.21 7.66 -20.72
C ALA A 219 6.87 7.92 -21.43
N VAL A 220 5.82 8.26 -20.65
CA VAL A 220 4.50 8.62 -21.20
C VAL A 220 4.59 9.86 -22.08
N ARG A 221 5.33 10.89 -21.65
CA ARG A 221 5.56 12.11 -22.44
C ARG A 221 6.23 11.82 -23.77
N CYS A 222 7.13 10.83 -23.79
CA CYS A 222 7.86 10.43 -25.00
C CYS A 222 7.08 9.46 -25.90
N GLY A 223 5.92 8.96 -25.47
CA GLY A 223 5.02 8.25 -26.39
C GLY A 223 4.78 6.78 -26.07
N VAL A 224 5.25 6.22 -24.95
CA VAL A 224 4.91 4.84 -24.58
C VAL A 224 3.40 4.67 -24.41
N HIS A 225 2.91 3.46 -24.63
CA HIS A 225 1.50 3.13 -24.63
C HIS A 225 1.01 2.61 -23.28
N GLY A 226 1.92 2.02 -22.50
CA GLY A 226 1.60 1.46 -21.19
C GLY A 226 2.72 1.61 -20.17
N LEU A 227 2.36 1.45 -18.90
CA LEU A 227 3.26 1.46 -17.75
C LEU A 227 3.03 0.23 -16.88
N HIS A 228 4.13 -0.35 -16.39
CA HIS A 228 4.09 -1.39 -15.36
C HIS A 228 4.39 -0.78 -14.00
N LEU A 229 3.48 -0.96 -13.08
CA LEU A 229 3.50 -0.33 -11.76
C LEU A 229 3.19 -1.36 -10.68
N THR A 230 3.51 -1.04 -9.42
CA THR A 230 3.09 -1.87 -8.30
C THR A 230 2.38 -1.06 -7.23
N VAL A 231 1.40 -1.67 -6.57
CA VAL A 231 0.81 -1.10 -5.36
C VAL A 231 1.92 -0.91 -4.32
N ASN A 232 1.95 0.25 -3.68
CA ASN A 232 2.94 0.65 -2.67
C ASN A 232 4.40 0.72 -3.18
N GLY A 233 4.64 0.53 -4.46
CA GLY A 233 5.98 0.48 -5.02
C GLY A 233 6.75 -0.78 -4.62
N MET A 234 6.05 -1.89 -4.37
CA MET A 234 6.66 -3.18 -4.00
C MET A 234 7.51 -3.74 -5.15
N GLY A 235 8.48 -4.59 -4.82
CA GLY A 235 9.40 -5.26 -5.76
C GLY A 235 10.76 -5.51 -5.14
N GLU A 236 11.64 -6.11 -5.93
CA GLU A 236 13.03 -6.34 -5.49
C GLU A 236 13.75 -5.04 -5.13
N ARG A 237 14.72 -5.12 -4.22
CA ARG A 237 15.60 -4.03 -3.77
C ARG A 237 14.81 -2.81 -3.27
N ALA A 238 14.79 -1.70 -4.04
CA ALA A 238 14.02 -0.49 -3.72
C ALA A 238 12.59 -0.49 -4.31
N GLY A 239 12.20 -1.61 -4.95
CA GLY A 239 10.88 -1.80 -5.53
C GLY A 239 10.72 -1.19 -6.92
N ASN A 240 9.47 -0.97 -7.31
CA ASN A 240 9.05 -0.47 -8.62
C ASN A 240 8.47 0.95 -8.52
N ALA A 241 8.21 1.56 -9.66
CA ALA A 241 7.47 2.81 -9.73
C ALA A 241 6.10 2.65 -9.03
N PRO A 242 5.80 3.46 -7.99
CA PRO A 242 4.61 3.27 -7.16
C PRO A 242 3.35 3.75 -7.87
N LEU A 243 2.37 2.85 -8.01
CA LEU A 243 1.13 3.06 -8.76
C LEU A 243 0.43 4.35 -8.36
N ALA A 244 0.22 4.59 -7.06
CA ALA A 244 -0.51 5.77 -6.60
C ALA A 244 0.17 7.09 -6.98
N SER A 245 1.50 7.16 -6.83
CA SER A 245 2.26 8.37 -7.18
C SER A 245 2.24 8.62 -8.69
N VAL A 246 2.42 7.57 -9.50
CA VAL A 246 2.42 7.69 -10.96
C VAL A 246 1.05 8.13 -11.48
N ILE A 247 -0.04 7.54 -10.98
CA ILE A 247 -1.40 7.93 -11.40
C ILE A 247 -1.69 9.39 -11.05
N ALA A 248 -1.35 9.83 -9.84
CA ALA A 248 -1.53 11.23 -9.44
C ALA A 248 -0.75 12.18 -10.36
N VAL A 249 0.53 11.89 -10.61
CA VAL A 249 1.40 12.71 -11.46
C VAL A 249 0.90 12.74 -12.91
N LEU A 250 0.46 11.61 -13.47
CA LEU A 250 -0.10 11.57 -14.83
C LEU A 250 -1.36 12.43 -14.96
N ASN A 251 -2.27 12.32 -14.00
CA ASN A 251 -3.52 13.08 -14.03
C ASN A 251 -3.31 14.59 -13.87
N ASP A 252 -2.29 15.01 -13.10
CA ASP A 252 -2.02 16.41 -12.83
C ASP A 252 -1.15 17.07 -13.91
N TYR A 253 -0.17 16.35 -14.47
CA TYR A 253 0.85 16.93 -15.36
C TYR A 253 0.77 16.49 -16.83
N GLN A 254 -0.04 15.46 -17.16
CA GLN A 254 -0.21 15.00 -18.54
C GLN A 254 -1.68 15.18 -18.99
N THR A 255 -2.03 16.40 -19.37
CA THR A 255 -3.41 16.78 -19.71
C THR A 255 -3.92 16.15 -21.00
N ASP A 256 -3.03 15.64 -21.86
CA ASP A 256 -3.32 15.00 -23.15
C ASP A 256 -3.55 13.47 -23.04
N VAL A 257 -3.32 12.90 -21.84
CA VAL A 257 -3.55 11.47 -21.59
C VAL A 257 -4.68 11.23 -20.60
N LYS A 258 -5.09 9.97 -20.49
CA LYS A 258 -6.02 9.46 -19.47
C LYS A 258 -5.67 8.03 -19.12
N THR A 259 -5.98 7.61 -17.88
CA THR A 259 -5.94 6.22 -17.42
C THR A 259 -7.35 5.76 -17.04
N SER A 260 -7.53 4.45 -16.87
CA SER A 260 -8.78 3.86 -16.36
C SER A 260 -8.82 3.81 -14.82
N VAL A 261 -7.69 4.10 -14.16
CA VAL A 261 -7.50 3.89 -12.72
C VAL A 261 -8.42 4.79 -11.88
N CYS A 262 -9.12 4.17 -10.94
CA CYS A 262 -9.98 4.87 -9.98
C CYS A 262 -9.16 5.40 -8.79
N GLU A 263 -8.86 6.71 -8.77
CA GLU A 263 -8.04 7.33 -7.70
C GLU A 263 -8.64 7.13 -6.30
N LYS A 264 -9.97 7.13 -6.17
CA LYS A 264 -10.65 6.93 -4.86
C LYS A 264 -10.37 5.57 -4.23
N SER A 265 -10.03 4.57 -5.04
CA SER A 265 -9.74 3.21 -4.56
C SER A 265 -8.27 3.01 -4.18
N LEU A 266 -7.36 3.93 -4.54
CA LEU A 266 -5.91 3.80 -4.33
C LEU A 266 -5.54 3.55 -2.87
N TYR A 267 -6.07 4.35 -1.95
CA TYR A 267 -5.77 4.21 -0.53
C TYR A 267 -6.25 2.88 0.04
N ARG A 268 -7.49 2.49 -0.26
CA ARG A 268 -8.08 1.23 0.22
C ARG A 268 -7.30 0.02 -0.26
N VAL A 269 -6.98 -0.03 -1.56
CA VAL A 269 -6.19 -1.13 -2.15
C VAL A 269 -4.78 -1.16 -1.57
N SER A 270 -4.15 0.01 -1.41
CA SER A 270 -2.84 0.16 -0.76
C SER A 270 -2.82 -0.44 0.65
N LYS A 271 -3.82 -0.13 1.48
CA LYS A 271 -3.91 -0.65 2.86
C LYS A 271 -4.17 -2.14 2.91
N LEU A 272 -4.97 -2.68 1.99
CA LEU A 272 -5.22 -4.11 1.93
C LEU A 272 -3.95 -4.88 1.52
N VAL A 273 -3.22 -4.39 0.52
CA VAL A 273 -1.94 -4.99 0.11
C VAL A 273 -0.90 -4.87 1.24
N GLU A 274 -0.84 -3.74 1.96
CA GLU A 274 -0.01 -3.59 3.16
C GLU A 274 -0.33 -4.67 4.20
N THR A 275 -1.62 -4.93 4.44
CA THR A 275 -2.08 -5.93 5.40
C THR A 275 -1.69 -7.36 4.99
N PHE A 276 -1.91 -7.72 3.74
CA PHE A 276 -1.62 -9.08 3.24
C PHE A 276 -0.12 -9.34 3.10
N SER A 277 0.63 -8.35 2.63
CA SER A 277 2.08 -8.49 2.44
C SER A 277 2.89 -8.38 3.74
N GLY A 278 2.33 -7.76 4.80
CA GLY A 278 3.10 -7.35 5.97
C GLY A 278 4.11 -6.21 5.68
N PHE A 279 4.20 -5.76 4.44
CA PHE A 279 5.10 -4.68 4.00
C PHE A 279 4.52 -3.33 4.40
N ARG A 280 5.00 -2.78 5.53
CA ARG A 280 4.50 -1.50 6.07
C ARG A 280 4.93 -0.32 5.20
N ILE A 281 3.95 0.47 4.79
CA ILE A 281 4.21 1.69 4.02
C ILE A 281 4.61 2.85 4.96
N PRO A 282 5.62 3.65 4.57
CA PRO A 282 5.97 4.85 5.33
C PRO A 282 4.79 5.80 5.46
N VAL A 283 4.61 6.39 6.64
CA VAL A 283 3.50 7.32 6.92
C VAL A 283 3.49 8.56 6.01
N ASN A 284 4.62 8.90 5.43
CA ASN A 284 4.80 10.01 4.48
C ASN A 284 4.88 9.55 3.01
N LYS A 285 4.55 8.28 2.71
CA LYS A 285 4.52 7.80 1.31
C LYS A 285 3.52 8.63 0.51
N PRO A 286 3.90 9.24 -0.62
CA PRO A 286 3.01 10.06 -1.42
C PRO A 286 1.65 9.37 -1.69
N VAL A 287 0.57 10.12 -1.61
CA VAL A 287 -0.83 9.73 -1.84
C VAL A 287 -1.39 8.76 -0.79
N VAL A 288 -0.68 7.65 -0.48
CA VAL A 288 -1.22 6.54 0.35
C VAL A 288 -0.71 6.52 1.79
N GLY A 289 0.34 7.27 2.13
CA GLY A 289 0.86 7.37 3.49
C GLY A 289 -0.16 8.01 4.43
N GLU A 290 -0.14 7.61 5.70
CA GLU A 290 -1.14 8.06 6.69
C GLU A 290 -1.14 9.59 6.88
N ASN A 291 0.05 10.21 6.86
CA ASN A 291 0.23 11.62 7.19
C ASN A 291 0.28 12.59 5.99
N VAL A 292 0.14 12.08 4.75
CA VAL A 292 0.33 12.93 3.55
C VAL A 292 -0.70 14.04 3.39
N PHE A 293 -1.88 13.90 4.02
CA PHE A 293 -2.93 14.90 4.07
C PHE A 293 -3.13 15.49 5.47
N THR A 294 -2.08 15.39 6.31
CA THR A 294 -2.10 15.91 7.69
C THR A 294 -1.25 17.16 7.78
N GLN A 295 -1.84 18.27 8.17
CA GLN A 295 -1.15 19.52 8.45
C GLN A 295 -0.83 19.63 9.93
N THR A 296 0.42 20.00 10.24
CA THR A 296 0.91 20.07 11.61
C THR A 296 1.07 21.51 12.09
N ALA A 297 1.53 22.42 11.22
CA ALA A 297 1.78 23.80 11.60
C ALA A 297 0.48 24.63 11.66
N GLY A 298 0.29 25.36 12.76
CA GLY A 298 -0.91 26.20 12.96
C GLY A 298 -1.09 27.27 11.88
N ILE A 299 0.01 27.81 11.33
CA ILE A 299 -0.03 28.78 10.23
C ILE A 299 -0.59 28.18 8.94
N HIS A 300 -0.35 26.89 8.67
CA HIS A 300 -0.91 26.21 7.50
C HIS A 300 -2.41 25.98 7.68
N ALA A 301 -2.86 25.56 8.87
CA ALA A 301 -4.27 25.38 9.17
C ALA A 301 -5.06 26.71 9.12
N ASP A 302 -4.44 27.82 9.55
CA ASP A 302 -5.02 29.15 9.41
C ASP A 302 -5.06 29.60 7.94
N GLY A 303 -4.01 29.33 7.18
CA GLY A 303 -3.93 29.63 5.74
C GLY A 303 -4.97 28.86 4.92
N ASP A 304 -5.30 27.64 5.28
CA ASP A 304 -6.35 26.85 4.64
C ASP A 304 -7.72 27.53 4.79
N LYS A 305 -8.00 28.15 5.97
CA LYS A 305 -9.22 28.96 6.18
C LYS A 305 -9.22 30.28 5.39
N LYS A 306 -8.01 30.73 4.96
CA LYS A 306 -7.81 32.00 4.24
C LYS A 306 -7.53 31.74 2.76
N ASN A 307 -8.52 31.26 2.01
CA ASN A 307 -8.44 31.02 0.57
C ASN A 307 -7.51 29.86 0.15
N ASN A 308 -7.42 28.80 0.95
CA ASN A 308 -6.68 27.57 0.61
C ASN A 308 -5.19 27.79 0.27
N LEU A 309 -4.52 28.69 1.00
CA LEU A 309 -3.14 29.11 0.70
C LEU A 309 -2.12 27.97 0.66
N TYR A 310 -2.41 26.85 1.33
CA TYR A 310 -1.54 25.67 1.41
C TYR A 310 -2.15 24.42 0.73
N HIS A 311 -3.08 24.63 -0.21
CA HIS A 311 -3.61 23.57 -1.06
C HIS A 311 -2.76 23.40 -2.32
N ASN A 312 -2.65 22.18 -2.79
CA ASN A 312 -2.14 21.80 -4.10
C ASN A 312 -3.16 20.89 -4.80
N ASP A 313 -2.85 20.43 -6.01
CA ASP A 313 -3.77 19.59 -6.79
C ASP A 313 -3.99 18.20 -6.19
N LEU A 314 -3.14 17.75 -5.25
CA LEU A 314 -3.32 16.51 -4.50
C LEU A 314 -4.36 16.69 -3.39
N MET A 315 -5.62 16.88 -3.77
CA MET A 315 -6.73 17.03 -2.83
C MET A 315 -7.09 15.65 -2.24
N PRO A 316 -7.23 15.53 -0.89
CA PRO A 316 -7.49 14.23 -0.24
C PRO A 316 -8.76 13.55 -0.74
N GLU A 317 -9.80 14.31 -1.09
CA GLU A 317 -11.09 13.80 -1.57
C GLU A 317 -10.96 13.02 -2.89
N ARG A 318 -9.97 13.33 -3.73
CA ARG A 318 -9.64 12.55 -4.95
C ARG A 318 -9.34 11.11 -4.63
N PHE A 319 -8.71 10.87 -3.48
CA PHE A 319 -8.21 9.57 -3.03
C PHE A 319 -9.11 8.92 -1.97
N GLY A 320 -10.34 9.43 -1.80
CA GLY A 320 -11.28 8.94 -0.80
C GLY A 320 -10.82 9.18 0.65
N ARG A 321 -10.03 10.25 0.87
CA ARG A 321 -9.45 10.62 2.16
C ARG A 321 -9.94 12.00 2.61
N GLU A 322 -9.61 12.34 3.83
CA GLU A 322 -9.93 13.65 4.44
C GLU A 322 -8.66 14.36 4.89
N ARG A 323 -8.69 15.67 4.90
CA ARG A 323 -7.64 16.50 5.48
C ARG A 323 -7.68 16.40 6.99
N LYS A 324 -6.53 16.19 7.61
CA LYS A 324 -6.38 16.11 9.06
C LYS A 324 -5.47 17.24 9.57
N TYR A 325 -5.67 17.63 10.81
CA TYR A 325 -4.84 18.62 11.48
C TYR A 325 -4.22 17.96 12.71
N ALA A 326 -2.89 17.81 12.70
CA ALA A 326 -2.20 17.18 13.80
C ALA A 326 -2.20 18.07 15.05
N LEU A 327 -2.22 17.40 16.20
CA LEU A 327 -2.12 18.02 17.51
C LEU A 327 -0.72 17.77 18.10
N GLY A 328 -0.10 18.79 18.69
CA GLY A 328 1.22 18.68 19.31
C GLY A 328 1.94 20.00 19.44
N LYS A 329 3.27 19.96 19.55
CA LYS A 329 4.14 21.11 19.82
C LYS A 329 3.92 22.33 18.91
N THR A 330 3.61 22.12 17.62
CA THR A 330 3.42 23.20 16.63
C THR A 330 1.97 23.57 16.41
N SER A 331 1.05 23.04 17.21
CA SER A 331 -0.38 23.33 17.10
C SER A 331 -0.68 24.79 17.42
N GLY A 332 -1.41 25.44 16.52
CA GLY A 332 -2.00 26.75 16.75
C GLY A 332 -3.50 26.62 17.03
N LYS A 333 -4.14 27.78 17.36
CA LYS A 333 -5.59 27.90 17.60
C LYS A 333 -6.41 27.20 16.49
N ALA A 334 -6.07 27.41 15.22
CA ALA A 334 -6.80 26.86 14.07
C ALA A 334 -6.76 25.33 14.01
N ASN A 335 -5.62 24.68 14.37
CA ASN A 335 -5.55 23.22 14.41
C ASN A 335 -6.52 22.62 15.43
N ILE A 336 -6.58 23.23 16.62
CA ILE A 336 -7.41 22.76 17.71
C ILE A 336 -8.89 23.01 17.40
N GLU A 337 -9.25 24.18 16.90
CA GLU A 337 -10.62 24.49 16.46
C GLU A 337 -11.13 23.50 15.41
N ASN A 338 -10.29 23.14 14.41
CA ASN A 338 -10.69 22.20 13.38
C ASN A 338 -10.96 20.81 13.97
N ASN A 339 -10.11 20.34 14.90
CA ASN A 339 -10.31 19.06 15.57
C ASN A 339 -11.53 19.08 16.51
N LEU A 340 -11.76 20.18 17.23
CA LEU A 340 -12.93 20.35 18.10
C LEU A 340 -14.22 20.38 17.29
N ALA A 341 -14.24 21.11 16.18
CA ALA A 341 -15.39 21.19 15.28
C ALA A 341 -15.80 19.81 14.74
N ALA A 342 -14.80 18.97 14.38
CA ALA A 342 -15.04 17.59 13.94
C ALA A 342 -15.64 16.70 15.04
N LEU A 343 -15.43 17.03 16.32
CA LEU A 343 -16.03 16.36 17.49
C LEU A 343 -17.34 17.01 17.95
N GLY A 344 -17.75 18.11 17.32
CA GLY A 344 -18.93 18.89 17.76
C GLY A 344 -18.73 19.64 19.07
N ILE A 345 -17.47 19.84 19.51
CA ILE A 345 -17.13 20.53 20.77
C ILE A 345 -16.89 22.00 20.50
N GLN A 346 -17.44 22.88 21.35
CA GLN A 346 -17.18 24.33 21.33
C GLN A 346 -16.59 24.75 22.67
N LEU A 347 -15.51 25.52 22.64
CA LEU A 347 -14.84 26.07 23.80
C LEU A 347 -14.87 27.62 23.73
N SER A 348 -14.84 28.27 24.90
CA SER A 348 -14.58 29.70 24.97
C SER A 348 -13.14 30.02 24.51
N ASP A 349 -12.86 31.27 24.10
CA ASP A 349 -11.52 31.71 23.72
C ASP A 349 -10.51 31.54 24.86
N GLN A 350 -10.92 31.62 26.12
CA GLN A 350 -10.09 31.42 27.28
C GLN A 350 -9.73 29.90 27.46
N ASP A 351 -10.75 29.04 27.42
CA ASP A 351 -10.59 27.58 27.56
C ASP A 351 -9.76 27.05 26.44
N LEU A 352 -10.00 27.50 25.20
CA LEU A 352 -9.23 27.13 24.02
C LEU A 352 -7.74 27.44 24.17
N LYS A 353 -7.37 28.59 24.81
CA LYS A 353 -5.96 28.89 25.09
C LYS A 353 -5.34 27.90 26.08
N ILE A 354 -6.08 27.56 27.14
CA ILE A 354 -5.60 26.64 28.18
C ILE A 354 -5.39 25.23 27.57
N VAL A 355 -6.36 24.72 26.81
CA VAL A 355 -6.28 23.45 26.12
C VAL A 355 -5.14 23.45 25.09
N THR A 356 -4.96 24.55 24.34
CA THR A 356 -3.86 24.70 23.38
C THR A 356 -2.51 24.60 24.10
N GLN A 357 -2.34 25.29 25.20
CA GLN A 357 -1.10 25.25 25.98
C GLN A 357 -0.80 23.85 26.48
N ARG A 358 -1.80 23.13 26.97
CA ARG A 358 -1.65 21.74 27.43
C ARG A 358 -1.23 20.80 26.32
N ILE A 359 -1.81 20.93 25.12
CA ILE A 359 -1.44 20.12 23.96
C ILE A 359 0.01 20.39 23.54
N ILE A 360 0.46 21.65 23.57
CA ILE A 360 1.85 22.01 23.30
C ILE A 360 2.80 21.35 24.31
N GLU A 361 2.46 21.41 25.61
CA GLU A 361 3.26 20.78 26.69
C GLU A 361 3.39 19.26 26.51
N LEU A 362 2.28 18.59 26.16
CA LEU A 362 2.30 17.17 25.83
C LEU A 362 3.22 16.89 24.62
N GLY A 363 3.10 17.70 23.58
CA GLY A 363 3.97 17.62 22.39
C GLY A 363 5.46 17.89 22.70
N ASP A 364 5.78 18.80 23.61
CA ASP A 364 7.17 19.06 24.09
C ASP A 364 7.75 17.85 24.84
N ARG A 365 6.90 17.07 25.48
CA ARG A 365 7.26 15.80 26.13
C ARG A 365 7.31 14.63 25.14
N LYS A 366 7.19 14.88 23.83
CA LYS A 366 7.10 13.89 22.75
C LYS A 366 5.89 12.96 22.83
N GLU A 367 4.87 13.36 23.58
CA GLU A 367 3.61 12.63 23.60
C GLU A 367 2.83 12.91 22.30
N VAL A 368 2.27 11.85 21.71
CA VAL A 368 1.46 11.98 20.50
C VAL A 368 0.01 12.22 20.90
N VAL A 369 -0.49 13.41 20.61
CA VAL A 369 -1.88 13.79 20.85
C VAL A 369 -2.72 13.56 19.59
N THR A 370 -3.86 12.89 19.73
CA THR A 370 -4.83 12.66 18.66
C THR A 370 -6.12 13.43 18.92
N GLN A 371 -6.96 13.54 17.90
CA GLN A 371 -8.29 14.13 18.03
C GLN A 371 -9.11 13.43 19.14
N ASN A 372 -8.99 12.11 19.28
CA ASN A 372 -9.72 11.34 20.29
C ASN A 372 -9.21 11.57 21.71
N ASP A 373 -8.03 12.17 21.89
CA ASP A 373 -7.53 12.55 23.22
C ASP A 373 -8.08 13.90 23.70
N LEU A 374 -8.61 14.73 22.78
CA LEU A 374 -9.09 16.07 23.09
C LEU A 374 -10.15 16.12 24.22
N PRO A 375 -11.22 15.30 24.21
CA PRO A 375 -12.22 15.32 25.29
C PRO A 375 -11.58 15.07 26.67
N TYR A 376 -10.61 14.15 26.76
CA TYR A 376 -9.91 13.85 28.03
C TYR A 376 -9.01 15.00 28.48
N ILE A 377 -8.29 15.63 27.53
CA ILE A 377 -7.44 16.78 27.81
C ILE A 377 -8.31 17.96 28.29
N ILE A 378 -9.46 18.17 27.66
CA ILE A 378 -10.41 19.21 28.06
C ILE A 378 -10.93 18.98 29.47
N SER A 379 -11.35 17.74 29.77
CA SER A 379 -11.84 17.37 31.09
C SER A 379 -10.78 17.56 32.17
N ASP A 380 -9.55 17.13 31.92
CA ASP A 380 -8.41 17.23 32.85
C ASP A 380 -8.02 18.69 33.13
N VAL A 381 -8.02 19.54 32.09
CA VAL A 381 -7.49 20.91 32.18
C VAL A 381 -8.54 21.92 32.68
N LEU A 382 -9.82 21.69 32.38
CA LEU A 382 -10.90 22.64 32.73
C LEU A 382 -11.68 22.21 33.98
N ASP A 383 -11.25 21.13 34.67
CA ASP A 383 -12.00 20.53 35.80
C ASP A 383 -13.49 20.33 35.45
N SER A 384 -13.77 20.15 34.17
CA SER A 384 -15.12 19.99 33.64
C SER A 384 -15.43 18.54 33.41
N ASN A 385 -16.50 18.00 33.96
CA ASN A 385 -17.06 16.69 33.64
C ASN A 385 -17.57 16.65 32.18
N THR A 386 -16.69 16.95 31.22
CA THR A 386 -17.01 16.95 29.77
C THR A 386 -17.09 15.54 29.21
N ILE A 387 -16.55 14.55 29.93
CA ILE A 387 -16.77 13.13 29.67
C ILE A 387 -17.44 12.58 30.93
N GLU A 388 -18.68 12.16 30.82
CA GLU A 388 -19.20 11.15 31.73
C GLU A 388 -18.36 9.88 31.46
N GLU A 389 -17.38 9.56 32.32
CA GLU A 389 -16.72 8.26 32.28
C GLU A 389 -17.76 7.19 32.60
N ARG A 390 -18.48 6.79 31.56
CA ARG A 390 -19.52 5.77 31.65
C ARG A 390 -18.97 4.40 31.99
N VAL A 391 -17.71 4.16 31.58
CA VAL A 391 -17.00 2.91 31.84
C VAL A 391 -15.64 3.18 32.49
N GLN A 392 -15.44 2.67 33.70
CA GLN A 392 -14.20 2.80 34.44
C GLN A 392 -13.65 1.42 34.79
N VAL A 393 -12.37 1.18 34.53
CA VAL A 393 -11.63 0.01 35.06
C VAL A 393 -11.26 0.32 36.49
N LEU A 394 -12.02 -0.25 37.45
CA LEU A 394 -11.81 0.02 38.89
C LEU A 394 -10.61 -0.74 39.45
N ASN A 395 -10.46 -2.00 39.05
CA ASN A 395 -9.37 -2.85 39.49
C ASN A 395 -9.21 -4.06 38.58
N TYR A 396 -8.01 -4.62 38.51
CA TYR A 396 -7.76 -5.91 37.87
C TYR A 396 -6.55 -6.61 38.49
N VAL A 397 -6.60 -7.94 38.47
CA VAL A 397 -5.47 -8.79 38.83
C VAL A 397 -5.11 -9.64 37.64
N LEU A 398 -3.91 -9.45 37.10
CA LEU A 398 -3.35 -10.23 36.00
C LEU A 398 -2.41 -11.28 36.56
N THR A 399 -2.61 -12.54 36.21
CA THR A 399 -1.72 -13.63 36.59
C THR A 399 -1.04 -14.18 35.35
N HIS A 400 0.30 -14.22 35.37
CA HIS A 400 1.10 -14.85 34.34
C HIS A 400 2.15 -15.74 34.99
N SER A 401 2.22 -16.99 34.55
CA SER A 401 3.21 -17.93 35.01
C SER A 401 3.63 -18.85 33.85
N LYS A 402 4.86 -19.38 33.94
CA LYS A 402 5.35 -20.36 32.97
C LYS A 402 4.45 -21.59 32.99
N ASP A 403 4.09 -22.07 31.81
CA ASP A 403 3.29 -23.29 31.58
C ASP A 403 1.81 -23.21 32.08
N LEU A 404 1.33 -22.02 32.48
CA LEU A 404 -0.08 -21.78 32.79
C LEU A 404 -0.65 -20.71 31.86
N ARG A 405 -1.93 -20.84 31.52
CA ARG A 405 -2.63 -19.79 30.76
C ARG A 405 -2.75 -18.52 31.60
N PRO A 406 -2.40 -17.36 31.05
CA PRO A 406 -2.66 -16.08 31.70
C PRO A 406 -4.13 -15.94 32.08
N SER A 407 -4.38 -15.37 33.25
CA SER A 407 -5.76 -15.11 33.70
C SER A 407 -5.91 -13.70 34.25
N VAL A 408 -7.13 -13.19 34.20
CA VAL A 408 -7.49 -11.90 34.77
C VAL A 408 -8.73 -12.05 35.65
N THR A 409 -8.75 -11.32 36.80
CA THR A 409 -9.98 -10.92 37.47
C THR A 409 -10.14 -9.43 37.24
N LEU A 410 -11.20 -9.03 36.56
CA LEU A 410 -11.47 -7.66 36.14
C LEU A 410 -12.69 -7.09 36.86
N LYS A 411 -12.54 -5.91 37.45
CA LYS A 411 -13.62 -5.16 38.07
C LYS A 411 -13.79 -3.82 37.38
N ILE A 412 -14.98 -3.58 36.82
CA ILE A 412 -15.31 -2.34 36.10
C ILE A 412 -16.61 -1.73 36.62
N SER A 413 -16.76 -0.44 36.43
CA SER A 413 -18.04 0.26 36.55
C SER A 413 -18.57 0.60 35.15
N ILE A 414 -19.86 0.38 34.92
CA ILE A 414 -20.58 0.81 33.71
C ILE A 414 -21.80 1.59 34.15
N ASP A 415 -21.90 2.86 33.79
CA ASP A 415 -22.99 3.76 34.16
C ASP A 415 -23.25 3.81 35.70
N GLY A 416 -22.20 3.57 36.51
CA GLY A 416 -22.24 3.52 37.97
C GLY A 416 -22.45 2.14 38.60
N ASP A 417 -22.88 1.16 37.83
CA ASP A 417 -23.02 -0.24 38.29
C ASP A 417 -21.68 -0.97 38.19
N VAL A 418 -21.35 -1.78 39.21
CA VAL A 418 -20.06 -2.45 39.34
C VAL A 418 -20.19 -3.93 38.94
N PHE A 419 -19.29 -4.35 38.04
CA PHE A 419 -19.24 -5.74 37.53
C PHE A 419 -17.85 -6.32 37.78
N GLU A 420 -17.81 -7.61 38.07
CA GLU A 420 -16.59 -8.37 38.25
C GLU A 420 -16.70 -9.69 37.44
N GLU A 421 -15.62 -9.98 36.71
CA GLU A 421 -15.55 -11.18 35.87
C GLU A 421 -14.13 -11.75 35.86
N HIS A 422 -14.03 -13.07 35.66
CA HIS A 422 -12.78 -13.80 35.53
C HIS A 422 -12.67 -14.46 34.17
N ALA A 423 -11.49 -14.36 33.51
CA ALA A 423 -11.26 -15.06 32.25
C ALA A 423 -9.79 -15.50 32.10
N GLN A 424 -9.58 -16.48 31.22
CA GLN A 424 -8.26 -16.94 30.79
C GLN A 424 -8.06 -16.63 29.32
N GLY A 425 -6.81 -16.30 28.94
CA GLY A 425 -6.41 -15.98 27.59
C GLY A 425 -5.12 -16.64 27.16
N ASP A 426 -4.74 -16.45 25.90
CA ASP A 426 -3.45 -16.89 25.38
C ASP A 426 -2.33 -15.87 25.70
N GLY A 427 -2.72 -14.65 26.14
CA GLY A 427 -1.88 -13.59 26.69
C GLY A 427 -2.62 -12.81 27.76
N GLN A 428 -1.89 -11.96 28.53
CA GLN A 428 -2.50 -11.15 29.60
C GLN A 428 -3.58 -10.19 29.06
N TYR A 429 -3.30 -9.52 27.92
CA TYR A 429 -4.26 -8.62 27.31
C TYR A 429 -5.46 -9.38 26.70
N ASP A 430 -5.25 -10.57 26.12
CA ASP A 430 -6.34 -11.43 25.63
C ASP A 430 -7.23 -11.88 26.78
N ALA A 431 -6.68 -12.24 27.93
CA ALA A 431 -7.45 -12.57 29.12
C ALA A 431 -8.31 -11.36 29.57
N PHE A 432 -7.74 -10.15 29.57
CA PHE A 432 -8.47 -8.92 29.90
C PHE A 432 -9.62 -8.67 28.91
N MET A 433 -9.39 -8.76 27.61
CA MET A 433 -10.41 -8.56 26.59
C MET A 433 -11.53 -9.61 26.67
N LYS A 434 -11.20 -10.86 27.01
CA LYS A 434 -12.21 -11.92 27.23
C LYS A 434 -13.09 -11.63 28.42
N ALA A 435 -12.52 -11.22 29.58
CA ALA A 435 -13.31 -10.83 30.75
C ALA A 435 -14.23 -9.66 30.44
N LEU A 436 -13.70 -8.65 29.73
CA LEU A 436 -14.46 -7.49 29.29
C LEU A 436 -15.61 -7.89 28.35
N SER A 437 -15.34 -8.79 27.38
CA SER A 437 -16.36 -9.30 26.44
C SER A 437 -17.53 -9.99 27.20
N ILE A 438 -17.20 -10.84 28.18
CA ILE A 438 -18.21 -11.51 29.00
C ILE A 438 -19.10 -10.50 29.73
N ILE A 439 -18.52 -9.44 30.30
CA ILE A 439 -19.29 -8.40 30.97
C ILE A 439 -20.22 -7.69 29.97
N PHE A 440 -19.70 -7.28 28.83
CA PHE A 440 -20.47 -6.55 27.82
C PHE A 440 -21.59 -7.42 27.21
N GLU A 441 -21.33 -8.70 26.91
CA GLU A 441 -22.32 -9.64 26.40
C GLU A 441 -23.46 -9.87 27.39
N LYS A 442 -23.18 -10.01 28.71
CA LYS A 442 -24.17 -10.09 29.77
C LYS A 442 -25.09 -8.87 29.80
N HIS A 443 -24.63 -7.74 29.31
CA HIS A 443 -25.38 -6.48 29.25
C HIS A 443 -25.97 -6.18 27.86
N GLY A 444 -25.91 -7.12 26.91
CA GLY A 444 -26.45 -6.97 25.56
C GLY A 444 -25.70 -5.94 24.71
N LYS A 445 -24.47 -5.61 25.11
CA LYS A 445 -23.58 -4.69 24.37
C LYS A 445 -22.49 -5.48 23.64
N ILE A 446 -22.08 -5.01 22.47
CA ILE A 446 -21.02 -5.63 21.66
C ILE A 446 -19.82 -4.70 21.67
N LEU A 447 -18.64 -5.28 21.94
CA LEU A 447 -17.38 -4.53 21.86
C LEU A 447 -16.96 -4.33 20.40
N PRO A 448 -16.33 -3.19 20.08
CA PRO A 448 -15.65 -3.02 18.80
C PRO A 448 -14.61 -4.11 18.54
N VAL A 449 -14.47 -4.47 17.27
CA VAL A 449 -13.49 -5.47 16.84
C VAL A 449 -12.11 -4.84 16.77
N LEU A 450 -11.13 -5.47 17.41
CA LEU A 450 -9.73 -5.09 17.30
C LEU A 450 -9.24 -5.42 15.89
N LYS A 451 -8.76 -4.41 15.16
CA LYS A 451 -8.26 -4.50 13.78
C LYS A 451 -6.74 -4.52 13.72
N ASP A 452 -6.09 -3.66 14.48
CA ASP A 452 -4.63 -3.55 14.52
C ASP A 452 -4.17 -3.24 15.94
N TYR A 453 -3.02 -3.78 16.31
CA TYR A 453 -2.41 -3.62 17.63
C TYR A 453 -0.92 -3.39 17.45
N ALA A 454 -0.45 -2.19 17.75
CA ALA A 454 0.95 -1.82 17.65
C ALA A 454 1.49 -1.35 18.99
N VAL A 455 2.69 -1.82 19.31
CA VAL A 455 3.44 -1.38 20.49
C VAL A 455 4.70 -0.68 20.06
N ARG A 456 4.97 0.47 20.65
CA ARG A 456 6.18 1.27 20.39
C ARG A 456 6.87 1.60 21.69
N ILE A 457 8.18 1.44 21.71
CA ILE A 457 9.04 1.94 22.78
C ILE A 457 9.75 3.17 22.19
N PRO A 458 9.51 4.38 22.76
CA PRO A 458 10.22 5.58 22.30
C PRO A 458 11.74 5.42 22.44
N PRO A 459 12.55 5.89 21.46
CA PRO A 459 14.00 5.78 21.53
C PRO A 459 14.61 6.48 22.75
N GLY A 460 15.59 5.86 23.39
CA GLY A 460 16.37 6.43 24.48
C GLY A 460 15.88 6.06 25.89
N GLY A 461 15.06 5.00 26.02
CA GLY A 461 14.62 4.49 27.33
C GLY A 461 15.56 3.43 27.91
N ASP A 462 15.70 3.47 29.20
CA ASP A 462 16.22 2.38 30.05
C ASP A 462 15.14 1.29 30.20
N SER A 463 15.35 0.33 31.12
CA SER A 463 14.41 -0.78 31.37
C SER A 463 13.02 -0.34 31.88
N ASP A 464 12.87 0.91 32.30
CA ASP A 464 11.62 1.58 32.72
C ASP A 464 11.04 2.50 31.65
N ALA A 465 11.48 2.37 30.39
CA ALA A 465 10.98 3.14 29.27
C ALA A 465 9.46 3.02 29.13
N LEU A 466 8.82 4.14 28.88
CA LEU A 466 7.39 4.17 28.58
C LEU A 466 7.11 3.38 27.29
N CYS A 467 6.08 2.56 27.35
CA CYS A 467 5.56 1.78 26.24
C CYS A 467 4.26 2.44 25.74
N GLU A 468 4.20 2.80 24.46
CA GLU A 468 3.00 3.28 23.83
C GLU A 468 2.30 2.11 23.12
N THR A 469 1.04 1.84 23.48
CA THR A 469 0.17 0.91 22.77
C THR A 469 -0.84 1.69 21.94
N ILE A 470 -0.91 1.39 20.65
CA ILE A 470 -1.85 1.96 19.68
C ILE A 470 -2.77 0.85 19.22
N ILE A 471 -4.08 1.02 19.39
CA ILE A 471 -5.07 0.02 18.99
C ILE A 471 -6.05 0.66 18.01
N THR A 472 -6.23 0.00 16.86
CA THR A 472 -7.26 0.35 15.89
C THR A 472 -8.45 -0.58 16.08
N TRP A 473 -9.61 0.01 16.32
CA TRP A 473 -10.88 -0.65 16.52
C TRP A 473 -11.81 -0.45 15.33
N SER A 474 -12.69 -1.41 15.08
CA SER A 474 -13.79 -1.28 14.13
C SER A 474 -15.13 -1.35 14.87
N ASN A 475 -15.92 -0.27 14.76
CA ASN A 475 -17.28 -0.19 15.30
C ASN A 475 -18.24 0.20 14.18
N ALA A 476 -19.16 -0.70 13.82
CA ALA A 476 -20.20 -0.48 12.79
C ALA A 476 -19.63 0.10 11.46
N GLY A 477 -18.43 -0.35 11.05
CA GLY A 477 -17.77 0.09 9.81
C GLY A 477 -16.96 1.38 9.92
N LYS A 478 -16.94 2.02 11.08
CA LYS A 478 -16.04 3.15 11.38
C LYS A 478 -14.79 2.67 12.12
N GLU A 479 -13.65 3.24 11.80
CA GLU A 479 -12.40 2.97 12.51
C GLU A 479 -12.20 4.02 13.61
N LEU A 480 -11.78 3.54 14.78
CA LEU A 480 -11.42 4.34 15.95
C LEU A 480 -10.02 3.94 16.39
N ILE A 481 -9.15 4.90 16.61
CA ILE A 481 -7.78 4.65 17.09
C ILE A 481 -7.65 5.21 18.50
N THR A 482 -7.23 4.36 19.43
CA THR A 482 -6.94 4.78 20.81
C THR A 482 -5.51 4.46 21.20
N ARG A 483 -4.99 5.21 22.16
CA ARG A 483 -3.60 5.07 22.64
C ARG A 483 -3.54 5.06 24.14
N GLY A 484 -2.66 4.21 24.66
CA GLY A 484 -2.29 4.20 26.07
C GLY A 484 -0.77 4.32 26.21
N LEU A 485 -0.34 4.89 27.31
CA LEU A 485 1.07 5.04 27.64
C LEU A 485 1.30 4.56 29.06
N ASP A 486 2.23 3.63 29.25
CA ASP A 486 2.64 3.11 30.56
C ASP A 486 4.00 2.45 30.44
N SER A 487 4.69 2.22 31.57
CA SER A 487 5.92 1.40 31.60
C SER A 487 5.62 -0.09 31.40
N ASP A 488 4.40 -0.54 31.68
CA ASP A 488 3.94 -1.89 31.40
C ASP A 488 3.07 -1.92 30.13
N GLN A 489 3.44 -2.81 29.22
CA GLN A 489 2.76 -2.97 27.92
C GLN A 489 1.27 -3.34 28.07
N THR A 490 0.94 -4.19 29.03
CA THR A 490 -0.45 -4.62 29.23
C THR A 490 -1.27 -3.50 29.85
N VAL A 491 -0.71 -2.75 30.78
CA VAL A 491 -1.35 -1.56 31.38
C VAL A 491 -1.57 -0.48 30.33
N SER A 492 -0.59 -0.26 29.46
CA SER A 492 -0.71 0.65 28.32
C SER A 492 -1.89 0.26 27.39
N ALA A 493 -2.03 -1.03 27.10
CA ALA A 493 -3.14 -1.54 26.29
C ALA A 493 -4.50 -1.39 27.00
N ILE A 494 -4.57 -1.63 28.30
CA ILE A 494 -5.77 -1.43 29.12
C ILE A 494 -6.21 0.04 29.10
N LYS A 495 -5.26 0.98 29.25
CA LYS A 495 -5.53 2.42 29.14
C LYS A 495 -6.10 2.80 27.76
N ALA A 496 -5.54 2.25 26.68
CA ALA A 496 -6.08 2.46 25.33
C ALA A 496 -7.50 1.90 25.19
N THR A 497 -7.78 0.73 25.78
CA THR A 497 -9.10 0.10 25.76
C THR A 497 -10.12 0.91 26.57
N GLN A 498 -9.77 1.40 27.76
CA GLN A 498 -10.66 2.26 28.56
C GLN A 498 -11.10 3.52 27.80
N LYS A 499 -10.19 4.16 27.06
CA LYS A 499 -10.52 5.27 26.18
C LYS A 499 -11.54 4.86 25.11
N MET A 500 -11.34 3.71 24.46
CA MET A 500 -12.28 3.19 23.48
C MET A 500 -13.69 3.00 24.06
N LEU A 501 -13.79 2.41 25.27
CA LEU A 501 -15.07 2.12 25.94
C LEU A 501 -15.90 3.39 26.24
N ASN A 502 -15.25 4.52 26.38
CA ASN A 502 -15.91 5.82 26.64
C ASN A 502 -16.12 6.66 25.36
N LEU A 503 -15.70 6.17 24.19
CA LEU A 503 -15.91 6.80 22.90
C LEU A 503 -17.01 6.12 22.05
N ILE A 504 -17.59 5.01 22.55
CA ILE A 504 -18.60 4.19 21.84
C ILE A 504 -20.00 4.34 22.42
#